data_61648f224101029a81414bfd31d5e1a6
#
_entry.id   61648f224101029a81414bfd31d5e1a6
#
_cell.length_a   1.000
_cell.length_b   1.000
_cell.length_c   1.000
_cell.angle_alpha   90.00
_cell.angle_beta   90.00
_cell.angle_gamma   90.00
#
_symmetry.space_group_name_H-M   'P 1'
#
loop_
_entity.id
_entity.type
_entity.pdbx_description
1 polymer ?
#
loop_
_entity_poly.entity_id
_entity_poly.type
_entity_poly.pdbx_seq_one_letter_code
_entity_poly.pdbx_strand_id
1 'polypeptide(L)'
;MAEWSREAEAILQERFGKDSVVALATVEDGRPQVRYVNACYENGAFYVITHGLSNKMRQLRENPEAALAGEWFTAHGQGEDLGYFGRPENAEIAEKLRAAFAAWIDNGHNDFSDENTRILRIRLTDGVLLSHGTRYDLDFGAQH
;
A
#
# COMPACT_ATOMS: atom_id res chain seq x y z
N MET A 1 19.31 -10.13 -4.63
CA MET A 1 20.14 -9.73 -3.53
C MET A 1 19.53 -10.05 -2.21
N ALA A 2 19.94 -11.19 -1.68
CA ALA A 2 19.34 -11.69 -0.44
C ALA A 2 19.63 -10.82 0.78
N GLU A 3 20.81 -10.16 0.81
CA GLU A 3 21.19 -9.34 1.94
C GLU A 3 20.39 -8.05 2.05
N TRP A 4 20.22 -7.34 0.93
CA TRP A 4 19.41 -6.13 0.96
C TRP A 4 17.97 -6.44 1.37
N SER A 5 17.43 -7.58 0.92
CA SER A 5 16.06 -7.99 1.23
C SER A 5 15.81 -8.04 2.71
N ARG A 6 16.72 -8.64 3.45
CA ARG A 6 16.58 -8.82 4.90
C ARG A 6 16.67 -7.50 5.66
N GLU A 7 17.70 -6.72 5.36
CA GLU A 7 17.92 -5.42 5.99
C GLU A 7 16.87 -4.40 5.60
N ALA A 8 16.62 -4.28 4.29
CA ALA A 8 15.64 -3.35 3.77
C ALA A 8 14.24 -3.72 4.23
N GLU A 9 13.89 -5.01 4.25
CA GLU A 9 12.58 -5.48 4.73
C GLU A 9 12.36 -5.08 6.19
N ALA A 10 13.40 -5.22 7.03
CA ALA A 10 13.32 -4.83 8.43
C ALA A 10 13.08 -3.33 8.58
N ILE A 11 13.75 -2.52 7.76
CA ILE A 11 13.58 -1.05 7.79
C ILE A 11 12.19 -0.66 7.32
N LEU A 12 11.72 -1.27 6.23
CA LEU A 12 10.39 -0.99 5.70
C LEU A 12 9.30 -1.38 6.71
N GLN A 13 9.44 -2.53 7.35
CA GLN A 13 8.48 -3.01 8.35
C GLN A 13 8.46 -2.08 9.56
N GLU A 14 9.62 -1.64 10.04
CA GLU A 14 9.71 -0.70 11.15
C GLU A 14 9.11 0.65 10.80
N ARG A 15 9.43 1.17 9.61
CA ARG A 15 9.04 2.53 9.19
C ARG A 15 7.59 2.61 8.74
N PHE A 16 7.12 1.60 8.01
CA PHE A 16 5.81 1.64 7.35
C PHE A 16 4.86 0.50 7.72
N GLY A 17 5.27 -0.44 8.56
CA GLY A 17 4.44 -1.56 9.01
C GLY A 17 3.41 -1.16 10.06
N LYS A 18 2.94 0.06 9.99
CA LYS A 18 2.00 0.70 10.91
C LYS A 18 1.21 1.73 10.10
N ASP A 19 0.30 2.46 10.75
CA ASP A 19 -0.41 3.56 10.12
C ASP A 19 0.60 4.59 9.59
N SER A 20 0.69 4.71 8.28
CA SER A 20 1.64 5.58 7.61
C SER A 20 0.93 6.37 6.53
N VAL A 21 1.26 7.66 6.41
CA VAL A 21 0.75 8.49 5.33
C VAL A 21 1.77 8.46 4.19
N VAL A 22 1.33 8.01 3.02
CA VAL A 22 2.18 7.97 1.83
C VAL A 22 1.47 8.66 0.68
N ALA A 23 2.25 9.20 -0.26
CA ALA A 23 1.71 9.72 -1.51
C ALA A 23 1.53 8.55 -2.48
N LEU A 24 0.35 8.43 -3.06
CA LEU A 24 0.03 7.38 -4.03
C LEU A 24 -0.27 8.04 -5.37
N ALA A 25 0.53 7.71 -6.37
CA ALA A 25 0.34 8.18 -7.74
C ALA A 25 -0.29 7.09 -8.59
N THR A 26 -1.25 7.48 -9.41
CA THR A 26 -1.94 6.63 -10.38
C THR A 26 -1.95 7.35 -11.73
N VAL A 27 -2.44 6.69 -12.76
CA VAL A 27 -2.46 7.27 -14.12
C VAL A 27 -3.89 7.26 -14.66
N GLU A 28 -4.30 8.39 -15.24
CA GLU A 28 -5.58 8.50 -15.95
C GLU A 28 -5.32 9.24 -17.26
N ASP A 29 -5.65 8.59 -18.38
CA ASP A 29 -5.45 9.14 -19.74
C ASP A 29 -4.02 9.66 -19.96
N GLY A 30 -3.04 8.88 -19.47
CA GLY A 30 -1.62 9.23 -19.60
C GLY A 30 -1.14 10.32 -18.64
N ARG A 31 -2.01 10.84 -17.77
CA ARG A 31 -1.63 11.89 -16.81
C ARG A 31 -1.48 11.31 -15.42
N PRO A 32 -0.38 11.63 -14.73
CA PRO A 32 -0.22 11.22 -13.34
C PRO A 32 -1.21 11.95 -12.43
N GLN A 33 -1.78 11.22 -11.49
CA GLN A 33 -2.63 11.75 -10.43
C GLN A 33 -1.98 11.35 -9.10
N VAL A 34 -2.02 12.23 -8.10
CA VAL A 34 -1.39 11.92 -6.82
C VAL A 34 -2.29 12.40 -5.67
N ARG A 35 -2.32 11.63 -4.59
CA ARG A 35 -3.01 11.96 -3.34
C ARG A 35 -2.29 11.28 -2.19
N TYR A 36 -2.55 11.76 -0.98
CA TYR A 36 -2.06 11.09 0.22
C TYR A 36 -3.08 10.03 0.67
N VAL A 37 -2.58 8.89 1.14
CA VAL A 37 -3.41 7.83 1.69
C VAL A 37 -2.79 7.31 2.98
N ASN A 38 -3.63 6.78 3.87
CA ASN A 38 -3.15 6.00 5.00
C ASN A 38 -2.89 4.58 4.51
N ALA A 39 -1.69 4.08 4.75
CA ALA A 39 -1.26 2.78 4.25
C ALA A 39 -0.44 2.05 5.29
N CYS A 40 -0.40 0.73 5.16
CA CYS A 40 0.41 -0.14 6.02
C CYS A 40 1.20 -1.09 5.14
N TYR A 41 2.51 -1.15 5.36
CA TYR A 41 3.41 -2.04 4.63
C TYR A 41 3.36 -3.45 5.25
N GLU A 42 3.28 -4.46 4.41
CA GLU A 42 3.38 -5.86 4.80
C GLU A 42 3.94 -6.67 3.64
N ASN A 43 5.09 -7.31 3.84
CA ASN A 43 5.68 -8.26 2.89
C ASN A 43 5.67 -7.83 1.42
N GLY A 44 6.28 -6.68 1.14
CA GLY A 44 6.45 -6.21 -0.25
C GLY A 44 5.24 -5.52 -0.85
N ALA A 45 4.27 -5.14 -0.04
CA ALA A 45 3.08 -4.43 -0.51
C ALA A 45 2.62 -3.39 0.50
N PHE A 46 1.93 -2.36 0.01
CA PHE A 46 1.19 -1.43 0.85
C PHE A 46 -0.30 -1.73 0.73
N TYR A 47 -1.00 -1.64 1.86
CA TYR A 47 -2.44 -1.91 1.95
C TYR A 47 -3.17 -0.66 2.39
N VAL A 48 -4.27 -0.37 1.70
CA VAL A 48 -5.10 0.82 1.93
C VAL A 48 -6.55 0.37 2.04
N ILE A 49 -7.28 0.94 3.01
CA ILE A 49 -8.73 0.75 3.07
C ILE A 49 -9.35 1.90 2.28
N THR A 50 -10.14 1.59 1.28
CA THR A 50 -10.71 2.61 0.39
C THR A 50 -12.09 2.20 -0.11
N HIS A 51 -12.83 3.16 -0.66
CA HIS A 51 -14.13 2.90 -1.27
C HIS A 51 -13.94 2.43 -2.71
N GLY A 52 -14.68 1.39 -3.10
CA GLY A 52 -14.54 0.77 -4.43
C GLY A 52 -14.92 1.68 -5.58
N LEU A 53 -15.69 2.74 -5.32
CA LEU A 53 -16.11 3.71 -6.34
C LEU A 53 -15.23 4.96 -6.36
N SER A 54 -14.14 4.99 -5.60
CA SER A 54 -13.23 6.13 -5.57
C SER A 54 -12.48 6.29 -6.90
N ASN A 55 -11.98 7.51 -7.15
CA ASN A 55 -11.22 7.78 -8.37
C ASN A 55 -9.97 6.92 -8.49
N LYS A 56 -9.23 6.73 -7.39
CA LYS A 56 -8.02 5.91 -7.43
C LYS A 56 -8.32 4.46 -7.79
N MET A 57 -9.44 3.91 -7.30
CA MET A 57 -9.83 2.53 -7.63
C MET A 57 -10.22 2.41 -9.09
N ARG A 58 -10.97 3.38 -9.61
CA ARG A 58 -11.32 3.42 -11.04
C ARG A 58 -10.07 3.51 -11.89
N GLN A 59 -9.15 4.40 -11.54
CA GLN A 59 -7.90 4.60 -12.27
C GLN A 59 -7.05 3.34 -12.29
N LEU A 60 -6.91 2.66 -11.15
CA LEU A 60 -6.12 1.44 -11.04
C LEU A 60 -6.74 0.24 -11.75
N ARG A 61 -8.06 0.20 -11.89
CA ARG A 61 -8.72 -0.85 -12.69
C ARG A 61 -8.37 -0.71 -14.17
N GLU A 62 -8.28 0.51 -14.65
CA GLU A 62 -7.95 0.80 -16.05
C GLU A 62 -6.45 0.68 -16.32
N ASN A 63 -5.63 1.13 -15.36
CA ASN A 63 -4.18 1.08 -15.45
C ASN A 63 -3.62 0.81 -14.05
N PRO A 64 -3.14 -0.41 -13.78
CA PRO A 64 -2.69 -0.78 -12.44
C PRO A 64 -1.36 -0.17 -12.04
N GLU A 65 -0.66 0.50 -12.94
CA GLU A 65 0.62 1.14 -12.63
C GLU A 65 0.45 2.19 -11.53
N ALA A 66 1.27 2.08 -10.49
CA ALA A 66 1.25 2.99 -9.36
C ALA A 66 2.66 3.34 -8.93
N ALA A 67 2.77 4.48 -8.26
CA ALA A 67 4.02 4.87 -7.59
C ALA A 67 3.67 5.36 -6.19
N LEU A 68 4.60 5.18 -5.28
CA LEU A 68 4.46 5.58 -3.88
C LEU A 68 5.65 6.41 -3.45
N ALA A 69 5.40 7.36 -2.57
CA ALA A 69 6.47 8.08 -1.90
C ALA A 69 6.14 8.18 -0.41
N GLY A 70 7.07 7.77 0.41
CA GLY A 70 7.01 7.90 1.85
C GLY A 70 8.28 8.56 2.37
N GLU A 71 8.51 8.51 3.66
CA GLU A 71 9.71 9.07 4.27
C GLU A 71 10.96 8.37 3.77
N TRP A 72 11.78 9.09 3.00
CA TRP A 72 13.03 8.56 2.44
C TRP A 72 12.84 7.26 1.65
N PHE A 73 11.71 7.17 0.95
CA PHE A 73 11.35 5.97 0.20
C PHE A 73 10.46 6.34 -0.99
N THR A 74 10.80 5.79 -2.15
CA THR A 74 9.95 5.84 -3.34
C THR A 74 9.89 4.46 -3.97
N ALA A 75 8.77 4.13 -4.61
CA ALA A 75 8.61 2.81 -5.22
C ALA A 75 7.61 2.86 -6.35
N HIS A 76 7.70 1.88 -7.24
CA HIS A 76 6.66 1.56 -8.22
C HIS A 76 5.95 0.28 -7.79
N GLY A 77 4.73 0.11 -8.23
CA GLY A 77 3.97 -1.09 -7.95
C GLY A 77 2.76 -1.25 -8.84
N GLN A 78 2.01 -2.30 -8.58
CA GLN A 78 0.78 -2.64 -9.28
C GLN A 78 -0.38 -2.63 -8.30
N GLY A 79 -1.42 -1.86 -8.62
CA GLY A 79 -2.62 -1.79 -7.79
C GLY A 79 -3.52 -3.00 -8.00
N GLU A 80 -3.97 -3.60 -6.92
CA GLU A 80 -4.84 -4.78 -6.94
C GLU A 80 -6.01 -4.57 -5.98
N ASP A 81 -7.22 -4.73 -6.49
CA ASP A 81 -8.44 -4.66 -5.68
C ASP A 81 -8.66 -6.04 -5.04
N LEU A 82 -8.43 -6.15 -3.74
CA LEU A 82 -8.65 -7.40 -3.00
C LEU A 82 -10.12 -7.64 -2.67
N GLY A 83 -10.99 -6.70 -3.00
CA GLY A 83 -12.41 -6.82 -2.76
C GLY A 83 -12.83 -6.34 -1.37
N TYR A 84 -14.03 -6.75 -0.99
CA TYR A 84 -14.64 -6.33 0.26
C TYR A 84 -13.77 -6.64 1.48
N PHE A 85 -13.63 -5.65 2.35
CA PHE A 85 -12.86 -5.76 3.61
C PHE A 85 -13.28 -6.96 4.45
N GLY A 86 -14.58 -7.26 4.48
CA GLY A 86 -15.15 -8.35 5.27
C GLY A 86 -15.15 -9.72 4.60
N ARG A 87 -14.55 -9.87 3.41
CA ARG A 87 -14.48 -11.19 2.76
C ARG A 87 -13.65 -12.16 3.61
N PRO A 88 -14.08 -13.44 3.74
CA PRO A 88 -13.28 -14.42 4.47
C PRO A 88 -11.84 -14.54 3.98
N GLU A 89 -11.62 -14.42 2.68
CA GLU A 89 -10.28 -14.46 2.07
C GLU A 89 -9.38 -13.33 2.56
N ASN A 90 -9.98 -12.23 3.00
CA ASN A 90 -9.25 -11.04 3.47
C ASN A 90 -9.10 -11.00 5.00
N ALA A 91 -9.57 -12.04 5.71
CA ALA A 91 -9.63 -12.00 7.19
C ALA A 91 -8.28 -11.70 7.84
N GLU A 92 -7.22 -12.31 7.36
CA GLU A 92 -5.89 -12.13 7.94
C GLU A 92 -5.38 -10.70 7.76
N ILE A 93 -5.44 -10.18 6.53
CA ILE A 93 -4.98 -8.80 6.28
C ILE A 93 -5.91 -7.79 6.92
N ALA A 94 -7.21 -8.05 6.95
CA ALA A 94 -8.17 -7.16 7.60
C ALA A 94 -7.86 -7.02 9.09
N GLU A 95 -7.49 -8.09 9.77
CA GLU A 95 -7.10 -8.05 11.17
C GLU A 95 -5.86 -7.19 11.38
N LYS A 96 -4.86 -7.34 10.52
CA LYS A 96 -3.64 -6.52 10.59
C LYS A 96 -3.95 -5.04 10.38
N LEU A 97 -4.82 -4.72 9.43
CA LEU A 97 -5.21 -3.35 9.15
C LEU A 97 -6.02 -2.74 10.30
N ARG A 98 -6.89 -3.53 10.94
CA ARG A 98 -7.60 -3.06 12.13
C ARG A 98 -6.64 -2.69 13.25
N ALA A 99 -5.60 -3.47 13.45
CA ALA A 99 -4.58 -3.18 14.46
C ALA A 99 -3.76 -1.95 14.07
N ALA A 100 -3.31 -1.87 12.83
CA ALA A 100 -2.48 -0.76 12.36
C ALA A 100 -3.23 0.57 12.41
N PHE A 101 -4.50 0.57 12.01
CA PHE A 101 -5.33 1.77 11.90
C PHE A 101 -6.25 1.98 13.10
N ALA A 102 -5.97 1.33 14.23
CA ALA A 102 -6.84 1.33 15.41
C ALA A 102 -7.21 2.75 15.89
N ALA A 103 -6.32 3.73 15.67
CA ALA A 103 -6.56 5.10 16.11
C ALA A 103 -7.75 5.77 15.42
N TRP A 104 -8.11 5.32 14.21
CA TRP A 104 -9.16 5.98 13.44
C TRP A 104 -10.13 5.03 12.70
N ILE A 105 -9.85 3.74 12.65
CA ILE A 105 -10.60 2.81 11.78
C ILE A 105 -12.10 2.76 12.12
N ASP A 106 -12.46 2.93 13.40
CA ASP A 106 -13.84 2.89 13.86
C ASP A 106 -14.41 4.28 14.16
N ASN A 107 -13.88 5.33 13.54
CA ASN A 107 -14.31 6.70 13.78
C ASN A 107 -15.59 7.12 13.03
N GLY A 108 -16.22 6.19 12.32
CA GLY A 108 -17.46 6.45 11.59
C GLY A 108 -17.29 6.80 10.12
N HIS A 109 -16.04 6.94 9.64
CA HIS A 109 -15.77 7.25 8.23
C HIS A 109 -15.80 6.02 7.33
N ASN A 110 -15.67 4.82 7.92
CA ASN A 110 -15.73 3.56 7.20
C ASN A 110 -16.99 2.79 7.59
N ASP A 111 -17.74 2.36 6.62
CA ASP A 111 -18.90 1.49 6.83
C ASP A 111 -18.51 0.06 6.41
N PHE A 112 -18.19 -0.78 7.39
CA PHE A 112 -17.74 -2.15 7.14
C PHE A 112 -18.89 -3.09 6.75
N SER A 113 -20.13 -2.62 6.73
CA SER A 113 -21.24 -3.37 6.17
C SER A 113 -21.38 -3.11 4.66
N ASP A 114 -20.75 -2.08 4.14
CA ASP A 114 -20.78 -1.73 2.71
C ASP A 114 -19.71 -2.56 1.97
N GLU A 115 -20.15 -3.34 0.98
CA GLU A 115 -19.27 -4.15 0.14
C GLU A 115 -18.26 -3.32 -0.65
N ASN A 116 -18.51 -2.03 -0.80
CA ASN A 116 -17.57 -1.10 -1.44
C ASN A 116 -16.47 -0.59 -0.49
N THR A 117 -16.51 -0.99 0.79
CA THR A 117 -15.37 -0.79 1.68
C THR A 117 -14.36 -1.90 1.37
N ARG A 118 -13.32 -1.53 0.64
CA ARG A 118 -12.41 -2.50 0.02
C ARG A 118 -10.98 -2.34 0.49
N ILE A 119 -10.20 -3.39 0.30
CA ILE A 119 -8.77 -3.36 0.52
C ILE A 119 -8.08 -3.21 -0.84
N LEU A 120 -7.27 -2.15 -0.96
CA LEU A 120 -6.40 -1.94 -2.11
C LEU A 120 -4.99 -2.40 -1.70
N ARG A 121 -4.40 -3.31 -2.47
CA ARG A 121 -3.01 -3.70 -2.31
C ARG A 121 -2.19 -3.09 -3.43
N ILE A 122 -1.12 -2.39 -3.07
CA ILE A 122 -0.11 -1.95 -4.04
C ILE A 122 1.07 -2.90 -3.88
N ARG A 123 1.18 -3.85 -4.79
CA ARG A 123 2.26 -4.84 -4.80
C ARG A 123 3.48 -4.18 -5.43
N LEU A 124 4.53 -3.99 -4.64
CA LEU A 124 5.70 -3.25 -5.07
C LEU A 124 6.54 -4.07 -6.07
N THR A 125 7.09 -3.37 -7.06
CA THR A 125 7.96 -3.99 -8.08
C THR A 125 9.41 -3.55 -7.91
N ASP A 126 9.65 -2.28 -7.68
CA ASP A 126 10.99 -1.73 -7.47
C ASP A 126 10.89 -0.49 -6.61
N GLY A 127 12.02 -0.06 -6.07
CA GLY A 127 12.04 1.14 -5.25
C GLY A 127 13.43 1.54 -4.82
N VAL A 128 13.49 2.66 -4.10
CA VAL A 128 14.71 3.20 -3.49
C VAL A 128 14.39 3.54 -2.05
N LEU A 129 15.19 3.01 -1.15
CA LEU A 129 15.08 3.27 0.29
C LEU A 129 16.39 3.91 0.77
N LEU A 130 16.28 4.98 1.52
CA LEU A 130 17.43 5.64 2.15
C LEU A 130 17.31 5.51 3.66
N SER A 131 18.39 5.05 4.29
CA SER A 131 18.41 4.89 5.76
C SER A 131 19.82 5.07 6.27
N HIS A 132 20.01 6.01 7.19
CA HIS A 132 21.30 6.28 7.83
C HIS A 132 22.46 6.41 6.84
N GLY A 133 22.22 7.14 5.74
CA GLY A 133 23.24 7.38 4.72
C GLY A 133 23.43 6.24 3.73
N THR A 134 22.71 5.14 3.89
CA THR A 134 22.77 4.01 2.98
C THR A 134 21.59 4.03 2.00
N ARG A 135 21.89 3.82 0.72
CA ARG A 135 20.90 3.68 -0.31
C ARG A 135 20.68 2.21 -0.64
N TYR A 136 19.45 1.79 -0.60
CA TYR A 136 19.04 0.44 -1.01
C TYR A 136 18.24 0.55 -2.30
N ASP A 137 18.71 -0.09 -3.36
CA ASP A 137 17.94 -0.24 -4.60
C ASP A 137 17.18 -1.54 -4.49
N LEU A 138 15.84 -1.45 -4.50
CA LEU A 138 14.97 -2.57 -4.16
C LEU A 138 14.39 -3.19 -5.43
N ASP A 139 14.44 -4.51 -5.49
CA ASP A 139 13.80 -5.30 -6.52
C ASP A 139 12.87 -6.30 -5.85
N PHE A 140 11.58 -5.99 -5.81
CA PHE A 140 10.58 -6.84 -5.17
C PHE A 140 10.14 -8.00 -6.08
N GLY A 141 10.49 -7.97 -7.36
CA GLY A 141 10.15 -9.04 -8.28
C GLY A 141 10.67 -10.39 -7.84
N ALA A 142 11.83 -10.42 -7.19
CA ALA A 142 12.42 -11.64 -6.65
C ALA A 142 11.73 -12.12 -5.38
N GLN A 143 10.88 -11.29 -4.75
CA GLN A 143 10.16 -11.58 -3.51
C GLN A 143 8.77 -12.14 -3.78
N HIS A 144 8.23 -11.89 -4.94
CA HIS A 144 6.89 -12.28 -5.32
C HIS A 144 6.94 -13.47 -6.26
#